data_eb0ab8c47b6686d5204216c9d6a1186c
#
_entry.id   eb0ab8c47b6686d5204216c9d6a1186c
#
_cell.length_a   1.000
_cell.length_b   1.000
_cell.length_c   1.000
_cell.angle_alpha   90.00
_cell.angle_beta   90.00
_cell.angle_gamma   90.00
#
_symmetry.space_group_name_H-M   'P 1'
#
loop_
_entity.id
_entity.type
_entity.pdbx_description
1 polymer ?
#
loop_
_entity_poly.entity_id
_entity_poly.type
_entity_poly.pdbx_seq_one_letter_code
_entity_poly.pdbx_strand_id
1 'polypeptide(L)'
;MTIETDKAPILIWGAGAIGGTIGAYLARAGRSVLMVDLVSDHVDAMNETGLTIRGPVDEFTTPIKAATPSSLDGRFRKVLLCVKGQDTAAATEALKPHLAQDGYVVSVQNGLNEETIAGIVGPERTIGAFINFGADYHGPGDILFGARSTVVVGEIDGRLTPRIMNLRDSLRHFEPNAIASANIWGFLWSKLAYCSLLWANAVIDAELND
;
A
#
# COMPACT_ATOMS: atom_id res chain seq x y z
N MET A 1 -10.74 22.14 17.34
CA MET A 1 -10.15 20.87 16.91
C MET A 1 -9.41 21.16 15.61
N THR A 2 -8.13 21.49 15.74
CA THR A 2 -7.26 21.83 14.60
C THR A 2 -7.10 20.56 13.76
N ILE A 3 -7.61 20.58 12.54
CA ILE A 3 -7.24 19.61 11.51
C ILE A 3 -5.78 19.91 11.21
N GLU A 4 -4.88 19.20 11.89
CA GLU A 4 -3.47 19.20 11.57
C GLU A 4 -3.38 18.66 10.14
N THR A 5 -3.18 19.56 9.19
CA THR A 5 -2.86 19.18 7.82
C THR A 5 -1.51 18.48 7.90
N ASP A 6 -1.55 17.18 8.03
CA ASP A 6 -0.40 16.30 8.10
C ASP A 6 0.35 16.39 6.76
N LYS A 7 1.24 17.37 6.68
CA LYS A 7 2.11 17.65 5.52
C LYS A 7 3.29 16.68 5.44
N ALA A 8 3.45 15.83 6.45
CA ALA A 8 4.52 14.85 6.45
C ALA A 8 4.35 13.87 5.28
N PRO A 9 5.42 13.56 4.56
CA PRO A 9 5.33 12.66 3.42
C PRO A 9 4.90 11.26 3.85
N ILE A 10 4.04 10.66 3.03
CA ILE A 10 3.69 9.25 3.10
C ILE A 10 4.75 8.49 2.30
N LEU A 11 5.44 7.57 2.95
CA LEU A 11 6.38 6.68 2.27
C LEU A 11 5.63 5.48 1.73
N ILE A 12 5.78 5.19 0.45
CA ILE A 12 5.28 3.97 -0.19
C ILE A 12 6.47 3.08 -0.49
N TRP A 13 6.61 1.97 0.23
CA TRP A 13 7.69 1.02 0.05
C TRP A 13 7.23 -0.15 -0.82
N GLY A 14 7.71 -0.19 -2.06
CA GLY A 14 7.22 -1.01 -3.16
C GLY A 14 6.28 -0.19 -4.06
N ALA A 15 6.85 0.46 -5.08
CA ALA A 15 6.12 1.33 -6.02
C ALA A 15 5.53 0.55 -7.22
N GLY A 16 5.42 -0.77 -7.13
CA GLY A 16 4.79 -1.61 -8.15
C GLY A 16 3.30 -1.32 -8.32
N ALA A 17 2.56 -2.25 -8.94
CA ALA A 17 1.17 -2.05 -9.31
C ALA A 17 0.28 -1.51 -8.18
N ILE A 18 0.37 -2.09 -6.97
CA ILE A 18 -0.48 -1.70 -5.84
C ILE A 18 -0.01 -0.36 -5.22
N GLY A 19 1.26 -0.29 -4.80
CA GLY A 19 1.81 0.89 -4.15
C GLY A 19 1.84 2.09 -5.08
N GLY A 20 2.21 1.88 -6.34
CA GLY A 20 2.23 2.93 -7.36
C GLY A 20 0.84 3.50 -7.62
N THR A 21 -0.20 2.66 -7.76
CA THR A 21 -1.57 3.13 -7.94
C THR A 21 -2.03 4.00 -6.77
N ILE A 22 -1.89 3.49 -5.52
CA ILE A 22 -2.29 4.26 -4.33
C ILE A 22 -1.53 5.58 -4.26
N GLY A 23 -0.20 5.53 -4.43
CA GLY A 23 0.64 6.72 -4.33
C GLY A 23 0.36 7.76 -5.41
N ALA A 24 0.09 7.33 -6.65
CA ALA A 24 -0.29 8.24 -7.74
C ALA A 24 -1.57 9.01 -7.42
N TYR A 25 -2.60 8.34 -6.89
CA TYR A 25 -3.84 9.00 -6.47
C TYR A 25 -3.63 9.96 -5.30
N LEU A 26 -2.83 9.58 -4.31
CA LEU A 26 -2.48 10.45 -3.19
C LEU A 26 -1.70 11.69 -3.67
N ALA A 27 -0.72 11.51 -4.55
CA ALA A 27 0.06 12.61 -5.13
C ALA A 27 -0.83 13.55 -5.96
N ARG A 28 -1.71 13.01 -6.82
CA ARG A 28 -2.70 13.79 -7.59
C ARG A 28 -3.63 14.61 -6.69
N ALA A 29 -3.97 14.08 -5.52
CA ALA A 29 -4.76 14.80 -4.51
C ALA A 29 -3.96 15.83 -3.70
N GLY A 30 -2.71 16.10 -4.06
CA GLY A 30 -1.85 17.09 -3.39
C GLY A 30 -1.22 16.60 -2.08
N ARG A 31 -1.26 15.30 -1.79
CA ARG A 31 -0.56 14.73 -0.63
C ARG A 31 0.93 14.60 -0.94
N SER A 32 1.77 14.86 0.06
CA SER A 32 3.20 14.60 -0.07
C SER A 32 3.44 13.08 -0.04
N VAL A 33 3.98 12.54 -1.12
CA VAL A 33 4.29 11.11 -1.27
C VAL A 33 5.73 10.95 -1.71
N LEU A 34 6.42 9.96 -1.17
CA LEU A 34 7.71 9.48 -1.65
C LEU A 34 7.60 7.99 -1.94
N MET A 35 7.94 7.60 -3.17
CA MET A 35 7.98 6.20 -3.58
C MET A 35 9.33 5.59 -3.32
N VAL A 36 9.37 4.32 -2.94
CA VAL A 36 10.61 3.53 -2.85
C VAL A 36 10.44 2.24 -3.64
N ASP A 37 11.36 1.99 -4.54
CA ASP A 37 11.41 0.73 -5.29
C ASP A 37 12.86 0.27 -5.52
N LEU A 38 13.05 -1.04 -5.71
CA LEU A 38 14.35 -1.64 -6.00
C LEU A 38 14.75 -1.46 -7.47
N VAL A 39 13.78 -1.28 -8.36
CA VAL A 39 14.01 -1.19 -9.81
C VAL A 39 14.40 0.25 -10.16
N SER A 40 15.69 0.48 -10.41
CA SER A 40 16.23 1.81 -10.73
C SER A 40 15.53 2.47 -11.91
N ASP A 41 15.29 1.74 -12.99
CA ASP A 41 14.63 2.28 -14.18
C ASP A 41 13.22 2.78 -13.87
N HIS A 42 12.50 2.13 -12.95
CA HIS A 42 11.19 2.58 -12.50
C HIS A 42 11.29 3.85 -11.64
N VAL A 43 12.29 3.92 -10.76
CA VAL A 43 12.58 5.11 -9.94
C VAL A 43 12.94 6.30 -10.83
N ASP A 44 13.80 6.08 -11.82
CA ASP A 44 14.22 7.13 -12.75
C ASP A 44 13.05 7.63 -13.60
N ALA A 45 12.26 6.73 -14.17
CA ALA A 45 11.04 7.10 -14.92
C ALA A 45 10.05 7.92 -14.09
N MET A 46 9.81 7.52 -12.82
CA MET A 46 8.94 8.29 -11.91
C MET A 46 9.47 9.71 -11.65
N ASN A 47 10.79 9.87 -11.51
CA ASN A 47 11.41 11.16 -11.26
C ASN A 47 11.46 12.05 -12.50
N GLU A 48 11.64 11.48 -13.68
CA GLU A 48 11.79 12.21 -14.95
C GLU A 48 10.43 12.61 -15.55
N THR A 49 9.50 11.66 -15.62
CA THR A 49 8.23 11.83 -16.34
C THR A 49 7.00 11.75 -15.45
N GLY A 50 7.17 11.35 -14.18
CA GLY A 50 6.08 11.06 -13.26
C GLY A 50 5.58 9.62 -13.39
N LEU A 51 4.51 9.30 -12.66
CA LEU A 51 3.86 8.00 -12.68
C LEU A 51 2.56 8.07 -13.47
N THR A 52 2.46 7.24 -14.50
CA THR A 52 1.29 7.12 -15.35
C THR A 52 0.39 5.99 -14.87
N ILE A 53 -0.86 6.32 -14.62
CA ILE A 53 -1.95 5.38 -14.43
C ILE A 53 -2.76 5.35 -15.70
N ARG A 54 -3.01 4.15 -16.24
CA ARG A 54 -3.87 3.93 -17.39
C ARG A 54 -4.84 2.77 -17.18
N GLY A 55 -5.85 2.68 -17.98
CA GLY A 55 -6.80 1.57 -17.99
C GLY A 55 -8.27 2.05 -17.89
N PRO A 56 -9.20 1.10 -17.71
CA PRO A 56 -10.62 1.40 -17.78
C PRO A 56 -11.14 2.24 -16.59
N VAL A 57 -10.38 2.31 -15.48
CA VAL A 57 -10.82 3.02 -14.28
C VAL A 57 -10.47 4.50 -14.34
N ASP A 58 -9.25 4.83 -14.78
CA ASP A 58 -8.77 6.20 -14.84
C ASP A 58 -7.52 6.28 -15.75
N GLU A 59 -7.23 7.48 -16.29
CA GLU A 59 -6.04 7.72 -17.08
C GLU A 59 -5.46 9.09 -16.72
N PHE A 60 -4.25 9.10 -16.16
CA PHE A 60 -3.52 10.33 -15.83
C PHE A 60 -2.05 10.04 -15.56
N THR A 61 -1.22 11.10 -15.70
CA THR A 61 0.16 11.12 -15.22
C THR A 61 0.29 12.14 -14.11
N THR A 62 0.99 11.79 -13.03
CA THR A 62 1.24 12.70 -11.91
C THR A 62 2.72 12.80 -11.61
N PRO A 63 3.27 14.01 -11.41
CA PRO A 63 4.62 14.15 -10.88
C PRO A 63 4.73 13.48 -9.51
N ILE A 64 5.76 12.70 -9.31
CA ILE A 64 6.00 12.02 -8.04
C ILE A 64 7.50 11.88 -7.81
N LYS A 65 7.92 11.89 -6.55
CA LYS A 65 9.30 11.64 -6.17
C LYS A 65 9.51 10.18 -5.84
N ALA A 66 10.63 9.62 -6.26
CA ALA A 66 10.99 8.25 -5.99
C ALA A 66 12.47 8.13 -5.60
N ALA A 67 12.80 7.11 -4.83
CA ALA A 67 14.15 6.75 -4.40
C ALA A 67 14.32 5.23 -4.42
N THR A 68 15.54 4.77 -4.54
CA THR A 68 15.89 3.39 -4.19
C THR A 68 16.08 3.27 -2.67
N PRO A 69 15.96 2.06 -2.08
CA PRO A 69 16.28 1.88 -0.66
C PRO A 69 17.66 2.41 -0.25
N SER A 70 18.65 2.29 -1.14
CA SER A 70 20.02 2.75 -0.89
C SER A 70 20.21 4.26 -0.96
N SER A 71 19.32 4.97 -1.65
CA SER A 71 19.34 6.44 -1.79
C SER A 71 18.32 7.14 -0.91
N LEU A 72 17.51 6.37 -0.17
CA LEU A 72 16.50 6.93 0.71
C LEU A 72 17.14 7.62 1.92
N ASP A 73 16.73 8.85 2.19
CA ASP A 73 17.12 9.59 3.39
C ASP A 73 15.88 10.01 4.19
N GLY A 74 16.10 10.25 5.49
CA GLY A 74 15.07 10.73 6.39
C GLY A 74 14.32 9.64 7.16
N ARG A 75 13.33 10.11 7.96
CA ARG A 75 12.45 9.26 8.77
C ARG A 75 11.00 9.63 8.51
N PHE A 76 10.16 8.60 8.42
CA PHE A 76 8.77 8.72 8.01
C PHE A 76 7.83 8.21 9.09
N ARG A 77 6.74 8.93 9.32
CA ARG A 77 5.70 8.54 10.29
C ARG A 77 4.69 7.57 9.70
N LYS A 78 4.46 7.63 8.39
CA LYS A 78 3.49 6.79 7.67
C LYS A 78 4.20 6.05 6.57
N VAL A 79 4.28 4.74 6.68
CA VAL A 79 4.87 3.86 5.68
C VAL A 79 3.82 2.86 5.21
N LEU A 80 3.50 2.87 3.93
CA LEU A 80 2.70 1.85 3.28
C LEU A 80 3.64 0.82 2.67
N LEU A 81 3.63 -0.40 3.20
CA LEU A 81 4.44 -1.52 2.71
C LEU A 81 3.64 -2.29 1.67
N CYS A 82 4.09 -2.22 0.42
CA CYS A 82 3.38 -2.73 -0.76
C CYS A 82 4.18 -3.77 -1.56
N VAL A 83 5.26 -4.31 -0.99
CA VAL A 83 6.05 -5.37 -1.62
C VAL A 83 5.29 -6.70 -1.64
N LYS A 84 5.74 -7.66 -2.43
CA LYS A 84 5.16 -9.02 -2.42
C LYS A 84 5.40 -9.68 -1.05
N GLY A 85 4.49 -10.56 -0.62
CA GLY A 85 4.50 -11.17 0.71
C GLY A 85 5.81 -11.87 1.08
N GLN A 86 6.48 -12.52 0.12
CA GLN A 86 7.77 -13.17 0.34
C GLN A 86 8.90 -12.19 0.74
N ASP A 87 8.77 -10.90 0.38
CA ASP A 87 9.77 -9.89 0.62
C ASP A 87 9.51 -9.09 1.92
N THR A 88 8.41 -9.40 2.64
CA THR A 88 7.94 -8.63 3.80
C THR A 88 9.01 -8.44 4.87
N ALA A 89 9.66 -9.52 5.29
CA ALA A 89 10.66 -9.47 6.36
C ALA A 89 11.86 -8.59 5.95
N ALA A 90 12.43 -8.85 4.77
CA ALA A 90 13.59 -8.11 4.26
C ALA A 90 13.25 -6.62 4.05
N ALA A 91 12.10 -6.31 3.48
CA ALA A 91 11.64 -4.94 3.28
C ALA A 91 11.38 -4.22 4.61
N THR A 92 10.79 -4.91 5.60
CA THR A 92 10.53 -4.33 6.93
C THR A 92 11.83 -4.04 7.68
N GLU A 93 12.82 -4.90 7.62
CA GLU A 93 14.15 -4.63 8.20
C GLU A 93 14.84 -3.45 7.49
N ALA A 94 14.75 -3.38 6.16
CA ALA A 94 15.34 -2.30 5.38
C ALA A 94 14.67 -0.94 5.66
N LEU A 95 13.35 -0.90 5.83
CA LEU A 95 12.62 0.35 6.13
C LEU A 95 12.74 0.80 7.59
N LYS A 96 13.02 -0.11 8.54
CA LYS A 96 13.05 0.17 9.97
C LYS A 96 13.94 1.35 10.39
N PRO A 97 15.15 1.56 9.84
CA PRO A 97 15.95 2.75 10.11
C PRO A 97 15.29 4.06 9.68
N HIS A 98 14.41 4.00 8.68
CA HIS A 98 13.68 5.12 8.12
C HIS A 98 12.31 5.33 8.79
N LEU A 99 11.92 4.50 9.74
CA LEU A 99 10.69 4.66 10.49
C LEU A 99 10.90 5.64 11.64
N ALA A 100 10.12 6.71 11.71
CA ALA A 100 10.15 7.67 12.82
C ALA A 100 9.79 6.98 14.15
N GLN A 101 10.20 7.55 15.27
CA GLN A 101 9.95 6.97 16.59
C GLN A 101 8.45 6.74 16.86
N ASP A 102 7.61 7.66 16.43
CA ASP A 102 6.14 7.61 16.51
C ASP A 102 5.49 7.14 15.19
N GLY A 103 6.29 6.59 14.28
CA GLY A 103 5.85 6.11 12.97
C GLY A 103 5.26 4.70 13.01
N TYR A 104 4.51 4.37 11.98
CA TYR A 104 3.86 3.07 11.81
C TYR A 104 3.94 2.57 10.36
N VAL A 105 3.83 1.25 10.22
CA VAL A 105 3.82 0.52 8.95
C VAL A 105 2.42 -0.02 8.70
N VAL A 106 1.89 0.22 7.52
CA VAL A 106 0.63 -0.32 7.04
C VAL A 106 0.94 -1.45 6.07
N SER A 107 0.49 -2.66 6.38
CA SER A 107 0.61 -3.81 5.48
C SER A 107 -0.43 -3.68 4.35
N VAL A 108 0.02 -3.28 3.17
CA VAL A 108 -0.82 -3.14 1.96
C VAL A 108 -0.55 -4.33 1.04
N GLN A 109 -0.60 -5.52 1.61
CA GLN A 109 -0.15 -6.76 0.96
C GLN A 109 -1.26 -7.81 0.94
N ASN A 110 -1.14 -8.77 0.05
CA ASN A 110 -1.96 -9.98 0.10
C ASN A 110 -1.38 -10.95 1.14
N GLY A 111 -2.25 -11.67 1.85
CA GLY A 111 -1.86 -12.63 2.88
C GLY A 111 -1.94 -12.04 4.30
N LEU A 112 -1.23 -12.65 5.23
CA LEU A 112 -1.21 -12.30 6.66
C LEU A 112 0.21 -11.90 7.06
N ASN A 113 0.66 -10.74 6.59
CA ASN A 113 2.03 -10.26 6.78
C ASN A 113 2.19 -9.41 8.05
N GLU A 114 1.09 -9.04 8.69
CA GLU A 114 1.05 -8.16 9.86
C GLU A 114 1.83 -8.73 11.03
N GLU A 115 1.81 -10.06 11.22
CA GLU A 115 2.57 -10.73 12.29
C GLU A 115 4.08 -10.61 12.06
N THR A 116 4.53 -10.77 10.80
CA THR A 116 5.94 -10.59 10.42
C THR A 116 6.39 -9.16 10.66
N ILE A 117 5.59 -8.18 10.23
CA ILE A 117 5.88 -6.75 10.43
C ILE A 117 5.91 -6.43 11.92
N ALA A 118 4.92 -6.88 12.69
CA ALA A 118 4.82 -6.66 14.15
C ALA A 118 6.01 -7.25 14.90
N GLY A 119 6.53 -8.40 14.47
CA GLY A 119 7.73 -9.00 15.03
C GLY A 119 9.00 -8.15 14.85
N ILE A 120 9.03 -7.25 13.86
CA ILE A 120 10.19 -6.43 13.52
C ILE A 120 10.08 -5.00 14.08
N VAL A 121 8.92 -4.36 13.93
CA VAL A 121 8.74 -2.95 14.31
C VAL A 121 7.87 -2.74 15.56
N GLY A 122 7.24 -3.78 16.05
CA GLY A 122 6.31 -3.77 17.19
C GLY A 122 4.84 -3.80 16.75
N PRO A 123 3.97 -4.50 17.50
CA PRO A 123 2.54 -4.60 17.18
C PRO A 123 1.83 -3.24 17.25
N GLU A 124 2.24 -2.36 18.15
CA GLU A 124 1.71 -1.00 18.30
C GLU A 124 2.06 -0.07 17.13
N ARG A 125 3.01 -0.49 16.28
CA ARG A 125 3.45 0.23 15.09
C ARG A 125 3.02 -0.47 13.79
N THR A 126 2.16 -1.46 13.87
CA THR A 126 1.69 -2.26 12.75
C THR A 126 0.19 -2.05 12.54
N ILE A 127 -0.19 -1.76 11.30
CA ILE A 127 -1.56 -1.57 10.87
C ILE A 127 -1.85 -2.54 9.72
N GLY A 128 -3.00 -3.20 9.77
CA GLY A 128 -3.46 -4.05 8.68
C GLY A 128 -4.27 -3.26 7.65
N ALA A 129 -4.12 -3.63 6.37
CA ALA A 129 -4.99 -3.13 5.31
C ALA A 129 -5.46 -4.25 4.39
N PHE A 130 -6.78 -4.36 4.26
CA PHE A 130 -7.41 -5.17 3.23
C PHE A 130 -7.54 -4.34 1.96
N ILE A 131 -6.87 -4.78 0.89
CA ILE A 131 -6.87 -4.14 -0.42
C ILE A 131 -7.35 -5.16 -1.45
N ASN A 132 -8.41 -4.84 -2.17
CA ASN A 132 -9.00 -5.74 -3.15
C ASN A 132 -9.31 -5.00 -4.47
N PHE A 133 -8.31 -4.46 -5.13
CA PHE A 133 -8.43 -3.86 -6.46
C PHE A 133 -7.45 -4.49 -7.43
N GLY A 134 -7.72 -4.37 -8.73
CA GLY A 134 -6.88 -4.92 -9.80
C GLY A 134 -5.98 -3.85 -10.39
N ALA A 135 -4.67 -4.10 -10.37
CA ALA A 135 -3.69 -3.28 -11.05
C ALA A 135 -2.50 -4.13 -11.50
N ASP A 136 -1.90 -3.77 -12.64
CA ASP A 136 -0.78 -4.47 -13.24
C ASP A 136 0.36 -3.49 -13.57
N TYR A 137 1.58 -3.94 -13.32
CA TYR A 137 2.78 -3.20 -13.68
C TYR A 137 3.11 -3.45 -15.17
N HIS A 138 3.05 -2.42 -15.99
CA HIS A 138 3.31 -2.51 -17.43
C HIS A 138 4.76 -2.17 -17.79
N GLY A 139 5.45 -1.41 -16.96
CA GLY A 139 6.82 -1.02 -17.19
C GLY A 139 7.25 0.17 -16.32
N PRO A 140 8.50 0.66 -16.49
CA PRO A 140 8.97 1.83 -15.75
C PRO A 140 8.02 3.02 -15.90
N GLY A 141 7.53 3.55 -14.77
CA GLY A 141 6.62 4.69 -14.74
C GLY A 141 5.20 4.44 -15.27
N ASP A 142 4.79 3.17 -15.51
CA ASP A 142 3.53 2.83 -16.17
C ASP A 142 2.79 1.69 -15.46
N ILE A 143 1.55 1.97 -15.01
CA ILE A 143 0.69 1.05 -14.29
C ILE A 143 -0.70 1.05 -14.90
N LEU A 144 -1.23 -0.15 -15.18
CA LEU A 144 -2.63 -0.34 -15.55
C LEU A 144 -3.48 -0.47 -14.29
N PHE A 145 -4.53 0.36 -14.16
CA PHE A 145 -5.54 0.25 -13.11
C PHE A 145 -6.81 -0.38 -13.66
N GLY A 146 -6.94 -1.68 -13.47
CA GLY A 146 -7.98 -2.51 -14.11
C GLY A 146 -9.34 -2.44 -13.45
N ALA A 147 -9.42 -2.39 -12.13
CA ALA A 147 -10.70 -2.40 -11.41
C ALA A 147 -10.59 -1.76 -10.02
N ARG A 148 -11.60 -0.96 -9.64
CA ARG A 148 -11.80 -0.50 -8.25
C ARG A 148 -12.39 -1.62 -7.40
N SER A 149 -12.10 -1.58 -6.11
CA SER A 149 -12.74 -2.42 -5.12
C SER A 149 -12.54 -1.85 -3.71
N THR A 150 -12.74 -2.66 -2.70
CA THR A 150 -12.78 -2.25 -1.30
C THR A 150 -11.39 -2.05 -0.71
N VAL A 151 -11.26 -0.98 0.11
CA VAL A 151 -10.10 -0.71 0.95
C VAL A 151 -10.56 -0.61 2.41
N VAL A 152 -9.97 -1.41 3.27
CA VAL A 152 -10.25 -1.41 4.72
C VAL A 152 -8.95 -1.29 5.48
N VAL A 153 -8.91 -0.45 6.49
CA VAL A 153 -7.74 -0.34 7.39
C VAL A 153 -8.16 -0.55 8.84
N GLY A 154 -7.26 -1.10 9.64
CA GLY A 154 -7.52 -1.32 11.06
C GLY A 154 -6.27 -1.57 11.86
N GLU A 155 -6.33 -1.18 13.14
CA GLU A 155 -5.32 -1.60 14.10
C GLU A 155 -5.38 -3.11 14.27
N ILE A 156 -4.23 -3.77 14.40
CA ILE A 156 -4.20 -5.24 14.59
C ILE A 156 -4.74 -5.67 15.97
N ASP A 157 -4.85 -4.73 16.91
CA ASP A 157 -5.48 -4.96 18.23
C ASP A 157 -6.98 -4.63 18.26
N GLY A 158 -7.57 -4.21 17.14
CA GLY A 158 -8.99 -3.93 16.98
C GLY A 158 -9.46 -2.57 17.50
N ARG A 159 -8.58 -1.69 17.97
CA ARG A 159 -8.97 -0.33 18.39
C ARG A 159 -9.26 0.58 17.20
N LEU A 160 -10.23 1.46 17.33
CA LEU A 160 -10.48 2.55 16.39
C LEU A 160 -9.77 3.82 16.90
N THR A 161 -8.55 4.02 16.48
CA THR A 161 -7.71 5.15 16.91
C THR A 161 -7.83 6.36 15.98
N PRO A 162 -7.47 7.57 16.44
CA PRO A 162 -7.40 8.73 15.57
C PRO A 162 -6.49 8.54 14.34
N ARG A 163 -5.37 7.80 14.48
CA ARG A 163 -4.46 7.56 13.36
C ARG A 163 -5.10 6.68 12.27
N ILE A 164 -5.93 5.69 12.65
CA ILE A 164 -6.69 4.86 11.71
C ILE A 164 -7.73 5.71 10.96
N MET A 165 -8.42 6.60 11.64
CA MET A 165 -9.38 7.50 11.02
C MET A 165 -8.68 8.43 10.01
N ASN A 166 -7.54 8.99 10.38
CA ASN A 166 -6.72 9.83 9.50
C ASN A 166 -6.16 9.06 8.30
N LEU A 167 -5.74 7.81 8.50
CA LEU A 167 -5.27 6.94 7.43
C LEU A 167 -6.39 6.63 6.44
N ARG A 168 -7.57 6.22 6.94
CA ARG A 168 -8.77 6.02 6.12
C ARG A 168 -9.09 7.27 5.29
N ASP A 169 -9.10 8.45 5.90
CA ASP A 169 -9.42 9.70 5.22
C ASP A 169 -8.38 10.06 4.16
N SER A 170 -7.11 9.73 4.39
CA SER A 170 -6.06 9.83 3.37
C SER A 170 -6.32 8.86 2.21
N LEU A 171 -6.65 7.61 2.49
CA LEU A 171 -6.92 6.59 1.47
C LEU A 171 -8.21 6.84 0.68
N ARG A 172 -9.13 7.66 1.18
CA ARG A 172 -10.33 8.08 0.44
C ARG A 172 -10.02 8.93 -0.80
N HIS A 173 -8.84 9.52 -0.89
CA HIS A 173 -8.39 10.13 -2.15
C HIS A 173 -8.14 9.10 -3.25
N PHE A 174 -7.81 7.86 -2.89
CA PHE A 174 -7.69 6.73 -3.80
C PHE A 174 -9.02 5.97 -3.95
N GLU A 175 -9.59 5.51 -2.85
CA GLU A 175 -10.88 4.79 -2.82
C GLU A 175 -11.88 5.52 -1.93
N PRO A 176 -12.86 6.25 -2.51
CA PRO A 176 -13.81 7.08 -1.76
C PRO A 176 -14.59 6.33 -0.67
N ASN A 177 -14.80 5.02 -0.87
CA ASN A 177 -15.50 4.15 0.06
C ASN A 177 -14.56 3.44 1.06
N ALA A 178 -13.29 3.87 1.19
CA ALA A 178 -12.39 3.31 2.19
C ALA A 178 -12.97 3.43 3.59
N ILE A 179 -12.88 2.35 4.37
CA ILE A 179 -13.43 2.24 5.72
C ILE A 179 -12.36 1.90 6.76
N ALA A 180 -12.62 2.29 8.01
CA ALA A 180 -11.87 1.83 9.17
C ALA A 180 -12.66 0.71 9.87
N SER A 181 -11.98 -0.35 10.30
CA SER A 181 -12.61 -1.49 10.94
C SER A 181 -11.89 -1.87 12.24
N ALA A 182 -12.67 -2.21 13.26
CA ALA A 182 -12.17 -2.83 14.48
C ALA A 182 -11.86 -4.34 14.31
N ASN A 183 -12.22 -4.92 13.15
CA ASN A 183 -11.98 -6.33 12.85
C ASN A 183 -11.22 -6.50 11.53
N ILE A 184 -10.02 -5.93 11.47
CA ILE A 184 -9.18 -6.04 10.27
C ILE A 184 -8.81 -7.50 9.96
N TRP A 185 -8.56 -8.31 10.99
CA TRP A 185 -8.25 -9.72 10.82
C TRP A 185 -9.36 -10.49 10.11
N GLY A 186 -10.63 -10.17 10.40
CA GLY A 186 -11.76 -10.78 9.70
C GLY A 186 -11.73 -10.54 8.19
N PHE A 187 -11.36 -9.32 7.76
CA PHE A 187 -11.19 -9.00 6.33
C PHE A 187 -10.01 -9.74 5.71
N LEU A 188 -8.86 -9.78 6.40
CA LEU A 188 -7.65 -10.44 5.90
C LEU A 188 -7.86 -11.95 5.76
N TRP A 189 -8.41 -12.60 6.78
CA TRP A 189 -8.72 -14.03 6.74
C TRP A 189 -9.80 -14.37 5.70
N SER A 190 -10.83 -13.55 5.57
CA SER A 190 -11.87 -13.75 4.54
C SER A 190 -11.29 -13.70 3.13
N LYS A 191 -10.35 -12.75 2.88
CA LYS A 191 -9.67 -12.66 1.59
C LYS A 191 -8.79 -13.88 1.34
N LEU A 192 -8.05 -14.34 2.34
CA LEU A 192 -7.20 -15.52 2.21
C LEU A 192 -8.03 -16.76 1.86
N ALA A 193 -9.14 -16.98 2.56
CA ALA A 193 -10.06 -18.08 2.29
C ALA A 193 -10.64 -18.01 0.87
N TYR A 194 -11.12 -16.84 0.44
CA TYR A 194 -11.63 -16.63 -0.91
C TYR A 194 -10.55 -16.84 -1.99
N CYS A 195 -9.37 -16.28 -1.80
CA CYS A 195 -8.26 -16.45 -2.74
C CYS A 195 -7.81 -17.91 -2.85
N SER A 196 -7.94 -18.70 -1.78
CA SER A 196 -7.60 -20.15 -1.83
C SER A 196 -8.47 -20.89 -2.83
N LEU A 197 -9.76 -20.51 -2.95
CA LEU A 197 -10.65 -21.09 -3.96
C LEU A 197 -10.23 -20.70 -5.37
N LEU A 198 -9.86 -19.43 -5.61
CA LEU A 198 -9.39 -18.96 -6.90
C LEU A 198 -8.10 -19.70 -7.33
N TRP A 199 -7.17 -19.88 -6.41
CA TRP A 199 -5.90 -20.57 -6.71
C TRP A 199 -6.09 -22.08 -6.89
N ALA A 200 -7.02 -22.71 -6.17
CA ALA A 200 -7.36 -24.09 -6.39
C ALA A 200 -7.88 -24.30 -7.82
N ASN A 201 -8.73 -23.39 -8.32
CA ASN A 201 -9.21 -23.46 -9.70
C ASN A 201 -8.10 -23.18 -10.74
N ALA A 202 -7.10 -22.39 -10.41
CA ALA A 202 -5.98 -22.12 -11.32
C ALA A 202 -5.07 -23.34 -11.58
N VAL A 203 -5.15 -24.39 -10.75
CA VAL A 203 -4.36 -25.62 -10.91
C VAL A 203 -5.18 -26.80 -11.41
N ILE A 204 -6.48 -26.63 -11.64
CA ILE A 204 -7.38 -27.63 -12.24
C ILE A 204 -7.86 -27.11 -13.59
N ASP A 205 -8.10 -28.04 -14.52
CA ASP A 205 -8.60 -27.73 -15.87
C ASP A 205 -10.14 -27.71 -15.86
N ALA A 206 -10.72 -26.82 -15.04
CA ALA A 206 -12.15 -26.64 -14.90
C ALA A 206 -12.49 -25.20 -14.56
N GLU A 207 -13.68 -24.74 -14.97
CA GLU A 207 -14.18 -23.41 -14.59
C GLU A 207 -14.84 -23.42 -13.19
N LEU A 208 -14.91 -22.24 -12.56
CA LEU A 208 -15.47 -22.08 -11.21
C LEU A 208 -16.96 -22.49 -11.07
N ASN A 209 -17.68 -22.65 -12.18
CA ASN A 209 -19.10 -22.96 -12.22
C ASN A 209 -19.42 -24.38 -12.71
N ASP A 210 -18.41 -25.20 -12.94
CA ASP A 210 -18.55 -26.63 -13.26
C ASP A 210 -18.52 -27.47 -11.97
#